data_6190e5f123480d7e68ac0a33965bf07e
#
_entry.id   6190e5f123480d7e68ac0a33965bf07e
#
_cell.length_a   1.000
_cell.length_b   1.000
_cell.length_c   1.000
_cell.angle_alpha   90.00
_cell.angle_beta   90.00
_cell.angle_gamma   90.00
#
_symmetry.space_group_name_H-M   'P 1'
#
loop_
_entity.id
_entity.type
_entity.pdbx_description
1 polymer ?
#
loop_
_entity_poly.entity_id
_entity_poly.type
_entity_poly.pdbx_seq_one_letter_code
_entity_poly.pdbx_strand_id
1 'polypeptide(L)'
;MKAGPILLLFVLCLSCTSPPSNHIIFCAGDSITEVGYPKFLGQILKEEGIRAKVVNQGKSGFNSKEYLVYLQKNKTALANNQPDFICLQLGTNDVRIDHDHTTSEEFYANMKEIIGIFRDFHTRSGKKPKILIAQVPPIPDGVPFPFSPLSAKRVHEEINPMIQKLAKEEKLSLVDNFSLFMDNPQLLPEVHPSNQGYEALAQNWYNGLKQKGVRPTGKT
;
A
#
# COMPACT_ATOMS: atom_id res chain seq x y z
N MET A 1 31.13 6.19 -65.99
CA MET A 1 30.48 6.63 -64.73
C MET A 1 30.41 5.40 -63.83
N LYS A 2 31.21 5.37 -62.75
CA LYS A 2 31.22 4.23 -61.79
C LYS A 2 30.38 4.63 -60.60
N ALA A 3 29.28 3.90 -60.36
CA ALA A 3 28.42 4.06 -59.17
C ALA A 3 29.14 3.43 -57.96
N GLY A 4 29.40 4.20 -56.92
CA GLY A 4 29.94 3.70 -55.66
C GLY A 4 28.84 3.11 -54.76
N PRO A 5 29.17 2.17 -53.89
CA PRO A 5 28.16 1.52 -53.04
C PRO A 5 27.69 2.47 -51.93
N ILE A 6 26.40 2.60 -51.79
CA ILE A 6 25.77 3.29 -50.66
C ILE A 6 25.80 2.34 -49.44
N LEU A 7 26.60 2.69 -48.43
CA LEU A 7 26.67 1.99 -47.17
C LEU A 7 25.46 2.39 -46.30
N LEU A 8 24.48 1.53 -46.20
CA LEU A 8 23.30 1.73 -45.32
C LEU A 8 23.70 1.42 -43.88
N LEU A 9 23.88 2.48 -43.09
CA LEU A 9 24.17 2.34 -41.65
C LEU A 9 22.89 1.99 -40.89
N PHE A 10 22.71 0.70 -40.54
CA PHE A 10 21.65 0.27 -39.63
C PHE A 10 21.98 0.74 -38.21
N VAL A 11 21.35 1.80 -37.75
CA VAL A 11 21.35 2.19 -36.33
C VAL A 11 20.45 1.23 -35.56
N LEU A 12 21.05 0.24 -34.92
CA LEU A 12 20.36 -0.61 -33.93
C LEU A 12 20.03 0.26 -32.71
N CYS A 13 18.77 0.74 -32.64
CA CYS A 13 18.23 1.26 -31.41
C CYS A 13 18.14 0.11 -30.39
N LEU A 14 19.15 -0.04 -29.56
CA LEU A 14 19.08 -0.82 -28.33
C LEU A 14 18.05 -0.15 -27.41
N SER A 15 16.80 -0.59 -27.49
CA SER A 15 15.81 -0.27 -26.47
C SER A 15 16.33 -0.85 -25.16
N CYS A 16 16.83 0.00 -24.28
CA CYS A 16 17.13 -0.33 -22.88
C CYS A 16 15.83 -0.70 -22.17
N THR A 17 15.34 -1.91 -22.36
CA THR A 17 14.31 -2.48 -21.51
C THR A 17 14.97 -2.79 -20.17
N SER A 18 14.58 -2.05 -19.12
CA SER A 18 15.00 -2.38 -17.77
C SER A 18 14.70 -3.86 -17.50
N PRO A 19 15.61 -4.62 -16.87
CA PRO A 19 15.35 -6.01 -16.58
C PRO A 19 14.07 -6.14 -15.74
N PRO A 20 13.27 -7.20 -15.92
CA PRO A 20 11.99 -7.35 -15.25
C PRO A 20 12.18 -7.27 -13.73
N SER A 21 11.32 -6.52 -13.05
CA SER A 21 11.33 -6.41 -11.58
C SER A 21 11.09 -7.80 -10.97
N ASN A 22 11.86 -8.13 -9.93
CA ASN A 22 11.70 -9.43 -9.27
C ASN A 22 10.46 -9.48 -8.38
N HIS A 23 9.99 -8.31 -7.89
CA HIS A 23 8.80 -8.22 -7.05
C HIS A 23 7.83 -7.16 -7.58
N ILE A 24 6.54 -7.43 -7.48
CA ILE A 24 5.47 -6.45 -7.68
C ILE A 24 4.78 -6.26 -6.34
N ILE A 25 4.86 -5.05 -5.80
CA ILE A 25 4.30 -4.65 -4.51
C ILE A 25 3.14 -3.70 -4.78
N PHE A 26 1.95 -4.11 -4.37
CA PHE A 26 0.70 -3.38 -4.55
C PHE A 26 0.36 -2.66 -3.25
N CYS A 27 0.30 -1.35 -3.27
CA CYS A 27 -0.04 -0.53 -2.09
C CYS A 27 -1.49 -0.08 -2.21
N ALA A 28 -2.36 -0.71 -1.42
CA ALA A 28 -3.81 -0.49 -1.39
C ALA A 28 -4.20 0.31 -0.14
N GLY A 29 -5.01 1.36 -0.31
CA GLY A 29 -5.41 2.20 0.82
C GLY A 29 -6.10 3.49 0.42
N ASP A 30 -6.14 4.42 1.34
CA ASP A 30 -6.72 5.75 1.21
C ASP A 30 -5.70 6.83 0.74
N SER A 31 -5.91 8.09 1.15
CA SER A 31 -5.02 9.21 0.82
C SER A 31 -3.61 9.07 1.39
N ILE A 32 -3.44 8.44 2.55
CA ILE A 32 -2.11 8.18 3.14
C ILE A 32 -1.29 7.29 2.21
N THR A 33 -1.94 6.35 1.53
CA THR A 33 -1.32 5.53 0.48
C THR A 33 -1.13 6.32 -0.81
N GLU A 34 -2.18 7.00 -1.31
CA GLU A 34 -2.14 7.67 -2.61
C GLU A 34 -1.06 8.74 -2.69
N VAL A 35 -0.95 9.57 -1.65
CA VAL A 35 -0.12 10.79 -1.66
C VAL A 35 1.36 10.49 -1.38
N GLY A 36 1.69 9.47 -0.56
CA GLY A 36 3.03 9.48 0.02
C GLY A 36 3.84 8.20 0.01
N TYR A 37 3.61 7.31 0.96
CA TYR A 37 4.59 6.28 1.31
C TYR A 37 5.04 5.34 0.17
N PRO A 38 4.23 5.01 -0.85
CA PRO A 38 4.69 4.11 -1.92
C PRO A 38 5.89 4.64 -2.70
N LYS A 39 6.01 5.97 -2.84
CA LYS A 39 7.17 6.62 -3.46
C LYS A 39 8.43 6.36 -2.65
N PHE A 40 8.38 6.62 -1.35
CA PHE A 40 9.50 6.39 -0.43
C PHE A 40 9.83 4.90 -0.30
N LEU A 41 8.83 4.02 -0.27
CA LEU A 41 9.04 2.58 -0.30
C LEU A 41 9.83 2.15 -1.54
N GLY A 42 9.51 2.71 -2.71
CA GLY A 42 10.25 2.46 -3.95
C GLY A 42 11.72 2.91 -3.87
N GLN A 43 12.00 4.03 -3.21
CA GLN A 43 13.37 4.52 -2.97
C GLN A 43 14.14 3.58 -2.04
N ILE A 44 13.56 3.22 -0.89
CA ILE A 44 14.16 2.28 0.07
C ILE A 44 14.50 0.95 -0.61
N LEU A 45 13.57 0.38 -1.37
CA LEU A 45 13.80 -0.89 -2.08
C LEU A 45 14.96 -0.80 -3.07
N LYS A 46 15.08 0.33 -3.78
CA LYS A 46 16.19 0.59 -4.71
C LYS A 46 17.54 0.70 -3.99
N GLU A 47 17.58 1.43 -2.88
CA GLU A 47 18.78 1.62 -2.04
C GLU A 47 19.26 0.30 -1.43
N GLU A 48 18.32 -0.55 -1.05
CA GLU A 48 18.58 -1.90 -0.54
C GLU A 48 18.92 -2.92 -1.64
N GLY A 49 19.06 -2.50 -2.90
CA GLY A 49 19.39 -3.37 -4.02
C GLY A 49 18.26 -4.35 -4.40
N ILE A 50 17.01 -4.05 -4.03
CA ILE A 50 15.84 -4.87 -4.31
C ILE A 50 15.17 -4.37 -5.59
N ARG A 51 15.12 -5.19 -6.61
CA ARG A 51 14.37 -4.90 -7.84
C ARG A 51 12.88 -5.13 -7.61
N ALA A 52 12.12 -4.06 -7.44
CA ALA A 52 10.68 -4.12 -7.25
C ALA A 52 9.97 -3.02 -8.05
N LYS A 53 8.74 -3.33 -8.48
CA LYS A 53 7.76 -2.36 -8.97
C LYS A 53 6.75 -2.10 -7.87
N VAL A 54 6.73 -0.90 -7.32
CA VAL A 54 5.70 -0.45 -6.39
C VAL A 54 4.54 0.13 -7.19
N VAL A 55 3.34 -0.43 -7.01
CA VAL A 55 2.10 -0.02 -7.69
C VAL A 55 1.21 0.65 -6.66
N ASN A 56 1.06 1.96 -6.77
CA ASN A 56 0.20 2.74 -5.89
C ASN A 56 -1.27 2.61 -6.32
N GLN A 57 -2.10 2.12 -5.42
CA GLN A 57 -3.56 1.98 -5.56
C GLN A 57 -4.29 2.61 -4.38
N GLY A 58 -3.70 3.64 -3.79
CA GLY A 58 -4.38 4.53 -2.86
C GLY A 58 -5.52 5.28 -3.56
N LYS A 59 -6.57 5.59 -2.79
CA LYS A 59 -7.73 6.37 -3.22
C LYS A 59 -8.06 7.40 -2.16
N SER A 60 -7.71 8.65 -2.40
CA SER A 60 -7.93 9.73 -1.45
C SER A 60 -9.40 9.85 -1.06
N GLY A 61 -9.63 9.97 0.24
CA GLY A 61 -10.96 10.14 0.81
C GLY A 61 -11.76 8.85 0.97
N PHE A 62 -11.35 7.74 0.36
CA PHE A 62 -12.13 6.50 0.42
C PHE A 62 -12.07 5.86 1.81
N ASN A 63 -13.24 5.50 2.32
CA ASN A 63 -13.41 4.56 3.42
C ASN A 63 -13.37 3.11 2.92
N SER A 64 -13.50 2.14 3.81
CA SER A 64 -13.46 0.71 3.45
C SER A 64 -14.57 0.30 2.48
N LYS A 65 -15.78 0.87 2.59
CA LYS A 65 -16.92 0.58 1.72
C LYS A 65 -16.68 1.07 0.28
N GLU A 66 -16.21 2.30 0.15
CA GLU A 66 -15.92 2.89 -1.17
C GLU A 66 -14.76 2.17 -1.86
N TYR A 67 -13.72 1.81 -1.07
CA TYR A 67 -12.60 1.05 -1.59
C TYR A 67 -13.02 -0.34 -2.05
N LEU A 68 -13.91 -1.01 -1.32
CA LEU A 68 -14.50 -2.29 -1.73
C LEU A 68 -15.22 -2.19 -3.07
N VAL A 69 -16.09 -1.17 -3.22
CA VAL A 69 -16.80 -0.92 -4.49
C VAL A 69 -15.82 -0.65 -5.64
N TYR A 70 -14.79 0.15 -5.39
CA TYR A 70 -13.72 0.39 -6.36
C TYR A 70 -13.01 -0.90 -6.76
N LEU A 71 -12.64 -1.72 -5.78
CA LEU A 71 -11.92 -2.97 -6.00
C LEU A 71 -12.77 -3.97 -6.79
N GLN A 72 -14.06 -4.12 -6.48
CA GLN A 72 -14.98 -4.97 -7.20
C GLN A 72 -15.12 -4.56 -8.67
N LYS A 73 -15.29 -3.27 -8.95
CA LYS A 73 -15.41 -2.72 -10.31
C LYS A 73 -14.14 -2.90 -11.15
N ASN A 74 -12.98 -2.89 -10.51
CA ASN A 74 -11.68 -2.91 -11.20
C ASN A 74 -10.91 -4.22 -11.01
N LYS A 75 -11.52 -5.24 -10.41
CA LYS A 75 -10.88 -6.50 -10.00
C LYS A 75 -9.99 -7.09 -11.10
N THR A 76 -10.50 -7.22 -12.31
CA THR A 76 -9.77 -7.81 -13.45
C THR A 76 -8.54 -6.98 -13.85
N ALA A 77 -8.70 -5.67 -13.99
CA ALA A 77 -7.60 -4.77 -14.35
C ALA A 77 -6.51 -4.73 -13.28
N LEU A 78 -6.91 -4.75 -12.00
CA LEU A 78 -5.99 -4.76 -10.87
C LEU A 78 -5.25 -6.10 -10.76
N ALA A 79 -5.94 -7.23 -10.95
CA ALA A 79 -5.35 -8.56 -10.94
C ALA A 79 -4.30 -8.75 -12.04
N ASN A 80 -4.43 -8.07 -13.19
CA ASN A 80 -3.44 -8.11 -14.27
C ASN A 80 -2.06 -7.55 -13.89
N ASN A 81 -1.96 -6.81 -12.79
CA ASN A 81 -0.66 -6.41 -12.24
C ASN A 81 0.12 -7.58 -11.64
N GLN A 82 -0.54 -8.70 -11.33
CA GLN A 82 0.07 -9.92 -10.80
C GLN A 82 0.96 -9.66 -9.57
N PRO A 83 0.44 -9.01 -8.50
CA PRO A 83 1.23 -8.61 -7.34
C PRO A 83 1.79 -9.82 -6.61
N ASP A 84 3.04 -9.72 -6.15
CA ASP A 84 3.66 -10.69 -5.25
C ASP A 84 3.32 -10.37 -3.78
N PHE A 85 3.18 -9.07 -3.48
CA PHE A 85 2.84 -8.56 -2.15
C PHE A 85 1.75 -7.50 -2.26
N ILE A 86 0.87 -7.47 -1.26
CA ILE A 86 -0.17 -6.46 -1.09
C ILE A 86 0.00 -5.84 0.30
N CYS A 87 0.22 -4.53 0.33
CA CYS A 87 0.26 -3.70 1.54
C CYS A 87 -1.08 -3.00 1.64
N LEU A 88 -1.94 -3.42 2.58
CA LEU A 88 -3.30 -2.93 2.73
C LEU A 88 -3.44 -2.05 3.98
N GLN A 89 -3.83 -0.78 3.83
CA GLN A 89 -4.12 0.15 4.92
C GLN A 89 -5.36 0.96 4.61
N LEU A 90 -6.44 0.73 5.34
CA LEU A 90 -7.71 1.45 5.30
C LEU A 90 -8.25 1.59 6.72
N GLY A 91 -9.10 2.58 6.96
CA GLY A 91 -9.75 2.81 8.23
C GLY A 91 -9.72 4.26 8.71
N THR A 92 -8.84 5.10 8.15
CA THR A 92 -8.76 6.52 8.50
C THR A 92 -10.06 7.25 8.17
N ASN A 93 -10.63 7.01 7.00
CA ASN A 93 -11.89 7.66 6.60
C ASN A 93 -13.13 6.98 7.18
N ASP A 94 -13.01 5.76 7.66
CA ASP A 94 -14.08 5.02 8.34
C ASP A 94 -14.47 5.64 9.69
N VAL A 95 -13.58 6.44 10.30
CA VAL A 95 -13.82 7.12 11.59
C VAL A 95 -14.27 8.57 11.45
N ARG A 96 -14.54 9.05 10.25
CA ARG A 96 -15.10 10.39 10.02
C ARG A 96 -16.42 10.55 10.79
N ILE A 97 -16.80 11.79 11.10
CA ILE A 97 -18.05 12.11 11.83
C ILE A 97 -19.15 12.66 10.93
N ASP A 98 -18.91 12.69 9.62
CA ASP A 98 -19.92 12.99 8.62
C ASP A 98 -20.62 11.71 8.10
N HIS A 99 -21.35 11.83 6.99
CA HIS A 99 -22.11 10.73 6.41
C HIS A 99 -21.27 9.62 5.76
N ASP A 100 -19.95 9.82 5.63
CA ASP A 100 -19.04 8.85 4.99
C ASP A 100 -18.42 7.85 5.98
N HIS A 101 -18.77 7.92 7.27
CA HIS A 101 -18.29 6.94 8.26
C HIS A 101 -18.87 5.55 8.02
N THR A 102 -18.18 4.54 8.55
CA THR A 102 -18.69 3.17 8.68
C THR A 102 -18.79 2.77 10.15
N THR A 103 -19.68 1.83 10.47
CA THR A 103 -19.63 1.17 11.79
C THR A 103 -18.43 0.21 11.86
N SER A 104 -18.07 -0.24 13.06
CA SER A 104 -16.99 -1.22 13.24
C SER A 104 -17.30 -2.54 12.57
N GLU A 105 -18.56 -2.97 12.58
CA GLU A 105 -19.04 -4.19 11.93
C GLU A 105 -19.00 -4.08 10.41
N GLU A 106 -19.41 -2.93 9.85
CA GLU A 106 -19.32 -2.66 8.42
C GLU A 106 -17.86 -2.62 7.98
N PHE A 107 -16.99 -1.91 8.72
CA PHE A 107 -15.55 -1.89 8.46
C PHE A 107 -14.96 -3.30 8.42
N TYR A 108 -15.26 -4.11 9.43
CA TYR A 108 -14.78 -5.49 9.50
C TYR A 108 -15.25 -6.32 8.31
N ALA A 109 -16.54 -6.25 7.95
CA ALA A 109 -17.10 -6.96 6.82
C ALA A 109 -16.47 -6.53 5.49
N ASN A 110 -16.34 -5.22 5.26
CA ASN A 110 -15.71 -4.66 4.06
C ASN A 110 -14.25 -5.12 3.92
N MET A 111 -13.47 -5.02 5.01
CA MET A 111 -12.07 -5.43 5.00
C MET A 111 -11.91 -6.93 4.76
N LYS A 112 -12.77 -7.75 5.29
CA LYS A 112 -12.77 -9.21 5.05
C LYS A 112 -13.03 -9.52 3.58
N GLU A 113 -13.96 -8.83 2.95
CA GLU A 113 -14.25 -9.00 1.52
C GLU A 113 -13.10 -8.48 0.64
N ILE A 114 -12.51 -7.31 0.97
CA ILE A 114 -11.30 -6.78 0.30
C ILE A 114 -10.15 -7.79 0.34
N ILE A 115 -9.90 -8.37 1.51
CA ILE A 115 -8.87 -9.41 1.68
C ILE A 115 -9.19 -10.64 0.82
N GLY A 116 -10.46 -11.07 0.78
CA GLY A 116 -10.93 -12.16 -0.06
C GLY A 116 -10.67 -11.91 -1.54
N ILE A 117 -11.00 -10.71 -2.04
CA ILE A 117 -10.73 -10.33 -3.43
C ILE A 117 -9.23 -10.35 -3.74
N PHE A 118 -8.40 -9.82 -2.86
CA PHE A 118 -6.95 -9.84 -3.05
C PHE A 118 -6.36 -11.25 -3.01
N ARG A 119 -6.93 -12.17 -2.25
CA ARG A 119 -6.54 -13.58 -2.25
C ARG A 119 -6.85 -14.30 -3.56
N ASP A 120 -7.80 -13.80 -4.33
CA ASP A 120 -8.09 -14.34 -5.66
C ASP A 120 -7.05 -13.93 -6.72
N PHE A 121 -6.24 -12.91 -6.45
CA PHE A 121 -5.17 -12.52 -7.37
C PHE A 121 -4.09 -13.59 -7.45
N HIS A 122 -3.31 -13.55 -8.52
CA HIS A 122 -2.21 -14.47 -8.74
C HIS A 122 -0.95 -13.70 -9.13
N THR A 123 0.16 -14.14 -8.62
CA THR A 123 1.49 -13.65 -9.01
C THR A 123 1.82 -14.13 -10.42
N ARG A 124 2.91 -13.63 -11.01
CA ARG A 124 3.42 -14.11 -12.32
C ARG A 124 3.75 -15.61 -12.34
N SER A 125 4.03 -16.20 -11.18
CA SER A 125 4.27 -17.65 -11.03
C SER A 125 3.02 -18.47 -10.71
N GLY A 126 1.83 -17.87 -10.77
CA GLY A 126 0.55 -18.52 -10.47
C GLY A 126 0.27 -18.74 -8.98
N LYS A 127 1.13 -18.26 -8.08
CA LYS A 127 0.93 -18.34 -6.62
C LYS A 127 -0.02 -17.24 -6.16
N LYS A 128 -0.55 -17.37 -4.94
CA LYS A 128 -1.31 -16.29 -4.30
C LYS A 128 -0.36 -15.20 -3.77
N PRO A 129 -0.76 -13.91 -3.82
CA PRO A 129 0.03 -12.82 -3.23
C PRO A 129 0.11 -12.98 -1.71
N LYS A 130 1.19 -12.47 -1.12
CA LYS A 130 1.31 -12.31 0.32
C LYS A 130 0.69 -10.97 0.72
N ILE A 131 -0.30 -11.01 1.60
CA ILE A 131 -1.00 -9.83 2.08
C ILE A 131 -0.45 -9.43 3.44
N LEU A 132 -0.10 -8.16 3.58
CA LEU A 132 0.20 -7.49 4.84
C LEU A 132 -0.90 -6.46 5.09
N ILE A 133 -1.40 -6.39 6.31
CA ILE A 133 -2.38 -5.39 6.74
C ILE A 133 -1.74 -4.48 7.78
N ALA A 134 -2.05 -3.19 7.76
CA ALA A 134 -1.53 -2.26 8.75
C ALA A 134 -2.62 -1.65 9.63
N GLN A 135 -2.27 -1.43 10.91
CA GLN A 135 -3.01 -0.51 11.75
C GLN A 135 -2.90 0.91 11.15
N VAL A 136 -4.00 1.66 11.24
CA VAL A 136 -4.00 3.04 10.77
C VAL A 136 -3.35 3.96 11.80
N PRO A 137 -2.69 5.04 11.35
CA PRO A 137 -2.16 6.07 12.24
C PRO A 137 -3.24 6.65 13.16
N PRO A 138 -2.88 7.21 14.33
CA PRO A 138 -3.83 7.93 15.17
C PRO A 138 -4.39 9.16 14.45
N ILE A 139 -5.53 9.66 14.89
CA ILE A 139 -6.02 10.98 14.50
C ILE A 139 -5.46 11.99 15.53
N PRO A 140 -4.62 12.95 15.10
CA PRO A 140 -4.05 13.96 16.00
C PRO A 140 -5.12 14.86 16.63
N ASP A 141 -4.82 15.43 17.79
CA ASP A 141 -5.67 16.45 18.40
C ASP A 141 -5.76 17.70 17.53
N GLY A 142 -6.93 18.33 17.51
CA GLY A 142 -7.14 19.59 16.80
C GLY A 142 -7.32 19.46 15.27
N VAL A 143 -7.36 18.25 14.74
CA VAL A 143 -7.66 18.03 13.31
C VAL A 143 -9.09 18.52 13.03
N PRO A 144 -9.28 19.33 11.93
CA PRO A 144 -10.58 19.89 11.61
C PRO A 144 -11.59 18.83 11.12
N PHE A 145 -12.87 19.22 11.07
CA PHE A 145 -13.91 18.45 10.41
C PHE A 145 -13.39 17.91 9.03
N PRO A 146 -13.66 16.65 8.68
CA PRO A 146 -14.66 15.73 9.26
C PRO A 146 -14.14 14.81 10.38
N PHE A 147 -13.04 15.12 11.03
CA PHE A 147 -12.50 14.37 12.14
C PHE A 147 -12.78 15.09 13.49
N SER A 148 -12.66 14.36 14.57
CA SER A 148 -12.90 14.85 15.91
C SER A 148 -12.20 13.97 16.97
N PRO A 149 -12.22 14.34 18.26
CA PRO A 149 -11.76 13.44 19.33
C PRO A 149 -12.47 12.07 19.33
N LEU A 150 -13.73 12.01 18.87
CA LEU A 150 -14.42 10.74 18.69
C LEU A 150 -13.74 9.87 17.62
N SER A 151 -13.27 10.48 16.52
CA SER A 151 -12.52 9.76 15.48
C SER A 151 -11.24 9.16 16.03
N ALA A 152 -10.48 9.91 16.84
CA ALA A 152 -9.27 9.42 17.52
C ALA A 152 -9.59 8.22 18.44
N LYS A 153 -10.65 8.34 19.22
CA LYS A 153 -11.14 7.24 20.07
C LYS A 153 -11.50 6.00 19.24
N ARG A 154 -12.24 6.16 18.15
CA ARG A 154 -12.64 5.06 17.27
C ARG A 154 -11.44 4.37 16.61
N VAL A 155 -10.42 5.10 16.18
CA VAL A 155 -9.18 4.49 15.67
C VAL A 155 -8.56 3.57 16.72
N HIS A 156 -8.45 4.06 17.97
CA HIS A 156 -7.79 3.33 19.05
C HIS A 156 -8.61 2.13 19.55
N GLU A 157 -9.90 2.33 19.80
CA GLU A 157 -10.74 1.37 20.52
C GLU A 157 -11.55 0.44 19.57
N GLU A 158 -11.72 0.81 18.29
CA GLU A 158 -12.56 0.06 17.37
C GLU A 158 -11.77 -0.43 16.13
N ILE A 159 -11.26 0.49 15.30
CA ILE A 159 -10.71 0.15 13.98
C ILE A 159 -9.43 -0.67 14.11
N ASN A 160 -8.45 -0.21 14.89
CA ASN A 160 -7.19 -0.93 15.06
C ASN A 160 -7.35 -2.29 15.75
N PRO A 161 -8.20 -2.45 16.79
CA PRO A 161 -8.57 -3.77 17.30
C PRO A 161 -9.21 -4.69 16.26
N MET A 162 -10.08 -4.18 15.37
CA MET A 162 -10.64 -4.97 14.27
C MET A 162 -9.58 -5.38 13.25
N ILE A 163 -8.61 -4.50 12.93
CA ILE A 163 -7.48 -4.83 12.06
C ILE A 163 -6.62 -5.94 12.68
N GLN A 164 -6.33 -5.86 13.99
CA GLN A 164 -5.59 -6.91 14.71
C GLN A 164 -6.35 -8.25 14.69
N LYS A 165 -7.66 -8.21 14.92
CA LYS A 165 -8.54 -9.38 14.84
C LYS A 165 -8.49 -10.01 13.45
N LEU A 166 -8.67 -9.21 12.39
CA LEU A 166 -8.56 -9.65 10.99
C LEU A 166 -7.20 -10.26 10.69
N ALA A 167 -6.11 -9.61 11.09
CA ALA A 167 -4.77 -10.12 10.88
C ALA A 167 -4.59 -11.52 11.49
N LYS A 168 -5.12 -11.74 12.69
CA LYS A 168 -5.06 -13.04 13.39
C LYS A 168 -5.93 -14.09 12.70
N GLU A 169 -7.20 -13.79 12.43
CA GLU A 169 -8.16 -14.73 11.84
C GLU A 169 -7.76 -15.13 10.42
N GLU A 170 -7.33 -14.13 9.63
CA GLU A 170 -6.95 -14.32 8.25
C GLU A 170 -5.46 -14.71 8.07
N LYS A 171 -4.72 -14.90 9.18
CA LYS A 171 -3.28 -15.27 9.20
C LYS A 171 -2.42 -14.31 8.36
N LEU A 172 -2.71 -13.02 8.43
CA LEU A 172 -1.97 -11.97 7.75
C LEU A 172 -0.82 -11.45 8.62
N SER A 173 0.14 -10.79 7.97
CA SER A 173 1.14 -10.02 8.71
C SER A 173 0.59 -8.66 9.06
N LEU A 174 0.65 -8.33 10.33
CA LEU A 174 0.31 -7.01 10.85
C LEU A 174 1.53 -6.09 10.82
N VAL A 175 1.34 -4.87 10.33
CA VAL A 175 2.29 -3.77 10.41
C VAL A 175 1.73 -2.73 11.37
N ASP A 176 2.48 -2.40 12.41
CA ASP A 176 2.04 -1.46 13.45
C ASP A 176 2.43 -0.02 13.06
N ASN A 177 1.56 0.61 12.29
CA ASN A 177 1.71 2.02 11.94
C ASN A 177 1.10 2.94 13.02
N PHE A 178 0.28 2.41 13.92
CA PHE A 178 -0.29 3.18 15.01
C PHE A 178 0.77 3.58 16.03
N SER A 179 1.50 2.61 16.59
CA SER A 179 2.56 2.89 17.56
C SER A 179 3.67 3.75 16.96
N LEU A 180 4.00 3.57 15.67
CA LEU A 180 4.98 4.41 14.98
C LEU A 180 4.71 5.91 15.18
N PHE A 181 3.46 6.34 15.02
CA PHE A 181 3.08 7.75 15.14
C PHE A 181 2.72 8.16 16.55
N MET A 182 2.27 7.24 17.41
CA MET A 182 2.11 7.52 18.84
C MET A 182 3.45 7.84 19.50
N ASP A 183 4.51 7.11 19.12
CA ASP A 183 5.87 7.33 19.63
C ASP A 183 6.55 8.56 18.98
N ASN A 184 6.07 9.00 17.81
CA ASN A 184 6.65 10.10 17.04
C ASN A 184 5.56 11.06 16.53
N PRO A 185 4.81 11.74 17.41
CA PRO A 185 3.65 12.55 17.01
C PRO A 185 4.02 13.73 16.09
N GLN A 186 5.25 14.22 16.13
CA GLN A 186 5.75 15.29 15.25
C GLN A 186 5.79 14.85 13.76
N LEU A 187 5.75 13.54 13.48
CA LEU A 187 5.72 13.01 12.12
C LEU A 187 4.32 13.02 11.50
N LEU A 188 3.29 13.24 12.34
CA LEU A 188 1.87 13.27 11.96
C LEU A 188 1.23 14.58 12.42
N PRO A 189 1.55 15.73 11.77
CA PRO A 189 1.02 17.04 12.19
C PRO A 189 -0.48 17.19 11.97
N GLU A 190 -1.03 16.41 11.04
CA GLU A 190 -2.45 16.36 10.66
C GLU A 190 -2.83 14.89 10.41
N VAL A 191 -3.99 14.65 9.76
CA VAL A 191 -4.39 13.29 9.33
C VAL A 191 -3.35 12.69 8.37
N HIS A 192 -2.65 13.54 7.62
CA HIS A 192 -1.60 13.13 6.71
C HIS A 192 -0.22 13.29 7.34
N PRO A 193 0.65 12.27 7.24
CA PRO A 193 2.03 12.38 7.67
C PRO A 193 2.80 13.52 6.98
N SER A 194 3.77 14.10 7.67
CA SER A 194 4.80 14.94 7.04
C SER A 194 5.64 14.11 6.06
N ASN A 195 6.51 14.75 5.27
CA ASN A 195 7.43 14.00 4.40
C ASN A 195 8.29 13.00 5.19
N GLN A 196 8.82 13.40 6.36
CA GLN A 196 9.55 12.50 7.25
C GLN A 196 8.64 11.39 7.81
N GLY A 197 7.37 11.70 8.07
CA GLY A 197 6.38 10.72 8.48
C GLY A 197 6.10 9.69 7.38
N TYR A 198 6.01 10.10 6.12
CA TYR A 198 5.88 9.16 4.99
C TYR A 198 7.12 8.29 4.78
N GLU A 199 8.32 8.82 5.01
CA GLU A 199 9.55 8.04 4.98
C GLU A 199 9.56 6.98 6.11
N ALA A 200 9.21 7.37 7.33
CA ALA A 200 9.10 6.46 8.47
C ALA A 200 8.04 5.37 8.23
N LEU A 201 6.89 5.75 7.66
CA LEU A 201 5.83 4.83 7.29
C LEU A 201 6.29 3.82 6.22
N ALA A 202 7.01 4.30 5.20
CA ALA A 202 7.58 3.45 4.16
C ALA A 202 8.63 2.47 4.73
N GLN A 203 9.45 2.93 5.68
CA GLN A 203 10.42 2.09 6.37
C GLN A 203 9.72 0.99 7.19
N ASN A 204 8.60 1.32 7.84
CA ASN A 204 7.83 0.34 8.60
C ASN A 204 7.20 -0.73 7.68
N TRP A 205 6.64 -0.34 6.54
CA TRP A 205 6.18 -1.25 5.50
C TRP A 205 7.31 -2.14 4.95
N TYR A 206 8.48 -1.54 4.68
CA TYR A 206 9.65 -2.31 4.23
C TYR A 206 10.08 -3.36 5.26
N ASN A 207 10.06 -3.05 6.55
CA ASN A 207 10.36 -4.00 7.62
C ASN A 207 9.37 -5.18 7.60
N GLY A 208 8.09 -4.93 7.43
CA GLY A 208 7.06 -5.96 7.26
C GLY A 208 7.31 -6.84 6.02
N LEU A 209 7.64 -6.22 4.88
CA LEU A 209 7.95 -6.92 3.63
C LEU A 209 9.20 -7.81 3.75
N LYS A 210 10.25 -7.34 4.46
CA LYS A 210 11.45 -8.15 4.75
C LYS A 210 11.11 -9.42 5.49
N GLN A 211 10.23 -9.35 6.50
CA GLN A 211 9.79 -10.52 7.25
C GLN A 211 9.06 -11.54 6.36
N LYS A 212 8.46 -11.10 5.26
CA LYS A 212 7.76 -11.94 4.27
C LYS A 212 8.63 -12.40 3.11
N GLY A 213 9.92 -12.09 3.13
CA GLY A 213 10.89 -12.63 2.20
C GLY A 213 11.24 -11.72 1.04
N VAL A 214 10.92 -10.43 1.11
CA VAL A 214 11.51 -9.43 0.20
C VAL A 214 13.00 -9.31 0.54
N ARG A 215 13.86 -9.58 -0.42
CA ARG A 215 15.33 -9.65 -0.26
C ARG A 215 16.02 -8.97 -1.45
N PRO A 216 17.25 -8.48 -1.27
CA PRO A 216 18.08 -8.07 -2.38
C PRO A 216 18.19 -9.16 -3.43
N THR A 217 18.15 -8.76 -4.70
CA THR A 217 18.32 -9.67 -5.83
C THR A 217 19.80 -9.93 -6.04
N GLY A 218 20.34 -10.96 -5.37
CA GLY A 218 21.61 -11.60 -5.70
C GLY A 218 22.86 -10.75 -5.60
N LYS A 219 23.61 -10.93 -4.50
CA LYS A 219 25.02 -11.35 -4.63
C LYS A 219 25.00 -12.82 -4.30
N THR A 220 24.92 -13.69 -5.30
CA THR A 220 25.45 -15.04 -5.23
C THR A 220 26.97 -14.95 -5.32
#